data_0b427c76cd8767fb1d93563f2e4d897e
#
_entry.id   0b427c76cd8767fb1d93563f2e4d897e
#
_cell.length_a   1.000
_cell.length_b   1.000
_cell.length_c   1.000
_cell.angle_alpha   90.00
_cell.angle_beta   90.00
_cell.angle_gamma   90.00
#
_symmetry.space_group_name_H-M   'P 1'
#
loop_
_entity.id
_entity.type
_entity.pdbx_description
1 polymer ?
#
loop_
_entity_poly.entity_id
_entity_poly.type
_entity_poly.pdbx_seq_one_letter_code
_entity_poly.pdbx_strand_id
1 'polypeptide(L)'
;MAGLSQRLFALGQPNLERQLAHPTVRGIADGDLDHGRFRSWLVQDYLFLLDYVRLFALTAARAPDPDTLGRLVDLAHATFHEELSLHRAYAAEFGLAQVDLDRAEKSSQCAAYTDFLLRTAATADFAEVLAALLPCMWGYSELGRALAAAGLPAEPRYRRWIETYADPDFTALAAWCAALLDRAADGLPAARLAACEQAFLTSLRHELAFWDAEEPGPQEGEALG
;
A
#
# COMPACT_ATOMS: atom_id res chain seq x y z
N MET A 1 9.67 27.06 -2.02
CA MET A 1 8.26 26.65 -2.28
C MET A 1 8.06 25.28 -1.67
N ALA A 2 6.85 24.96 -1.19
CA ALA A 2 6.56 23.61 -0.72
C ALA A 2 6.74 22.60 -1.87
N GLY A 3 7.33 21.42 -1.59
CA GLY A 3 7.48 20.36 -2.58
C GLY A 3 6.14 19.82 -3.10
N LEU A 4 6.18 19.07 -4.20
CA LEU A 4 4.98 18.45 -4.75
C LEU A 4 4.34 17.50 -3.73
N SER A 5 5.16 16.69 -3.04
CA SER A 5 4.71 15.74 -2.01
C SER A 5 3.87 16.41 -0.92
N GLN A 6 4.33 17.56 -0.39
CA GLN A 6 3.62 18.30 0.64
C GLN A 6 2.26 18.81 0.17
N ARG A 7 2.16 19.25 -1.09
CA ARG A 7 0.88 19.62 -1.71
C ARG A 7 -0.04 18.40 -1.85
N LEU A 8 0.49 17.26 -2.30
CA LEU A 8 -0.28 16.03 -2.45
C LEU A 8 -0.80 15.52 -1.09
N PHE A 9 0.02 15.58 -0.05
CA PHE A 9 -0.41 15.19 1.31
C PHE A 9 -1.56 16.05 1.81
N ALA A 10 -1.50 17.37 1.59
CA ALA A 10 -2.60 18.25 1.93
C ALA A 10 -3.90 17.90 1.19
N LEU A 11 -3.82 17.53 -0.09
CA LEU A 11 -4.95 17.05 -0.89
C LEU A 11 -5.46 15.68 -0.43
N GLY A 12 -4.56 14.85 0.11
CA GLY A 12 -4.86 13.50 0.59
C GLY A 12 -5.51 13.44 1.97
N GLN A 13 -5.40 14.49 2.79
CA GLN A 13 -5.92 14.51 4.17
C GLN A 13 -7.39 14.07 4.31
N PRO A 14 -8.34 14.54 3.47
CA PRO A 14 -9.73 14.09 3.59
C PRO A 14 -9.90 12.58 3.32
N ASN A 15 -9.05 11.99 2.49
CA ASN A 15 -9.07 10.54 2.25
C ASN A 15 -8.49 9.77 3.44
N LEU A 16 -7.39 10.24 4.02
CA LEU A 16 -6.80 9.67 5.22
C LEU A 16 -7.77 9.68 6.41
N GLU A 17 -8.51 10.78 6.60
CA GLU A 17 -9.56 10.87 7.62
C GLU A 17 -10.67 9.83 7.40
N ARG A 18 -11.06 9.59 6.14
CA ARG A 18 -12.03 8.55 5.79
C ARG A 18 -11.48 7.15 6.06
N GLN A 19 -10.21 6.90 5.78
CA GLN A 19 -9.57 5.62 6.11
C GLN A 19 -9.51 5.40 7.64
N LEU A 20 -9.13 6.41 8.42
CA LEU A 20 -9.14 6.34 9.89
C LEU A 20 -10.55 6.11 10.47
N ALA A 21 -11.59 6.59 9.79
CA ALA A 21 -12.98 6.36 10.17
C ALA A 21 -13.56 5.05 9.62
N HIS A 22 -12.84 4.34 8.76
CA HIS A 22 -13.32 3.11 8.13
C HIS A 22 -13.57 2.01 9.17
N PRO A 23 -14.68 1.24 9.09
CA PRO A 23 -15.01 0.21 10.09
C PRO A 23 -13.90 -0.82 10.30
N THR A 24 -13.21 -1.25 9.24
CA THR A 24 -12.07 -2.19 9.33
C THR A 24 -10.92 -1.58 10.13
N VAL A 25 -10.54 -0.33 9.83
CA VAL A 25 -9.45 0.37 10.53
C VAL A 25 -9.81 0.63 11.98
N ARG A 26 -11.08 1.02 12.25
CA ARG A 26 -11.59 1.19 13.61
C ARG A 26 -11.57 -0.11 14.40
N GLY A 27 -12.04 -1.22 13.81
CA GLY A 27 -11.99 -2.52 14.47
C GLY A 27 -10.58 -3.01 14.78
N ILE A 28 -9.57 -2.68 13.93
CA ILE A 28 -8.15 -2.90 14.26
C ILE A 28 -7.74 -2.05 15.47
N ALA A 29 -8.09 -0.75 15.48
CA ALA A 29 -7.74 0.19 16.53
C ALA A 29 -8.38 -0.20 17.88
N ASP A 30 -9.63 -0.59 17.86
CA ASP A 30 -10.40 -0.98 19.05
C ASP A 30 -10.07 -2.42 19.51
N GLY A 31 -9.44 -3.23 18.65
CA GLY A 31 -9.00 -4.60 18.93
C GLY A 31 -10.12 -5.64 18.79
N ASP A 32 -11.22 -5.30 18.14
CA ASP A 32 -12.44 -6.12 18.04
C ASP A 32 -12.85 -6.45 16.59
N LEU A 33 -12.00 -6.13 15.61
CA LEU A 33 -12.26 -6.53 14.23
C LEU A 33 -12.46 -8.05 14.14
N ASP A 34 -13.47 -8.48 13.39
CA ASP A 34 -13.67 -9.90 13.10
C ASP A 34 -12.41 -10.51 12.46
N HIS A 35 -11.99 -11.66 12.99
CA HIS A 35 -10.79 -12.34 12.51
C HIS A 35 -10.90 -12.83 11.08
N GLY A 36 -12.09 -13.21 10.61
CA GLY A 36 -12.34 -13.60 9.23
C GLY A 36 -12.12 -12.43 8.28
N ARG A 37 -12.63 -11.25 8.66
CA ARG A 37 -12.43 -10.02 7.88
C ARG A 37 -10.95 -9.61 7.80
N PHE A 38 -10.23 -9.66 8.93
CA PHE A 38 -8.80 -9.36 8.92
C PHE A 38 -7.99 -10.39 8.11
N ARG A 39 -8.38 -11.66 8.19
CA ARG A 39 -7.80 -12.74 7.39
C ARG A 39 -8.00 -12.49 5.88
N SER A 40 -9.20 -12.11 5.45
CA SER A 40 -9.47 -11.74 4.05
C SER A 40 -8.62 -10.56 3.60
N TRP A 41 -8.51 -9.53 4.43
CA TRP A 41 -7.64 -8.38 4.17
C TRP A 41 -6.17 -8.83 4.01
N LEU A 42 -5.65 -9.68 4.91
CA LEU A 42 -4.27 -10.20 4.86
C LEU A 42 -3.96 -10.95 3.56
N VAL A 43 -4.91 -11.76 3.07
CA VAL A 43 -4.76 -12.46 1.78
C VAL A 43 -4.64 -11.46 0.64
N GLN A 44 -5.50 -10.46 0.61
CA GLN A 44 -5.48 -9.45 -0.44
C GLN A 44 -4.22 -8.58 -0.37
N ASP A 45 -3.75 -8.26 0.82
CA ASP A 45 -2.52 -7.51 1.03
C ASP A 45 -1.28 -8.31 0.60
N TYR A 46 -1.23 -9.62 0.90
CA TYR A 46 -0.18 -10.50 0.37
C TYR A 46 -0.12 -10.49 -1.17
N LEU A 47 -1.28 -10.58 -1.84
CA LEU A 47 -1.36 -10.52 -3.30
C LEU A 47 -1.00 -9.14 -3.87
N PHE A 48 -1.37 -8.07 -3.16
CA PHE A 48 -0.97 -6.71 -3.49
C PHE A 48 0.55 -6.53 -3.41
N LEU A 49 1.19 -7.00 -2.34
CA LEU A 49 2.63 -6.88 -2.14
C LEU A 49 3.44 -7.59 -3.23
N LEU A 50 2.97 -8.72 -3.77
CA LEU A 50 3.60 -9.36 -4.92
C LEU A 50 3.67 -8.45 -6.16
N ASP A 51 2.64 -7.66 -6.40
CA ASP A 51 2.65 -6.68 -7.49
C ASP A 51 3.38 -5.39 -7.10
N TYR A 52 3.41 -5.06 -5.82
CA TYR A 52 4.16 -3.91 -5.33
C TYR A 52 5.68 -4.11 -5.50
N VAL A 53 6.17 -5.36 -5.34
CA VAL A 53 7.54 -5.73 -5.73
C VAL A 53 7.79 -5.48 -7.22
N ARG A 54 6.84 -5.87 -8.08
CA ARG A 54 6.94 -5.62 -9.54
C ARG A 54 6.94 -4.12 -9.85
N LEU A 55 6.11 -3.34 -9.13
CA LEU A 55 6.09 -1.89 -9.23
C LEU A 55 7.45 -1.27 -8.91
N PHE A 56 8.09 -1.68 -7.79
CA PHE A 56 9.44 -1.21 -7.46
C PHE A 56 10.46 -1.59 -8.53
N ALA A 57 10.42 -2.82 -9.04
CA ALA A 57 11.34 -3.26 -10.10
C ALA A 57 11.17 -2.46 -11.41
N LEU A 58 9.93 -2.20 -11.83
CA LEU A 58 9.62 -1.37 -12.99
C LEU A 58 10.03 0.09 -12.78
N THR A 59 9.87 0.61 -11.58
CA THR A 59 10.28 1.95 -11.19
C THR A 59 11.82 2.06 -11.18
N ALA A 60 12.50 1.05 -10.63
CA ALA A 60 13.97 0.96 -10.60
C ALA A 60 14.57 0.97 -12.01
N ALA A 61 13.96 0.25 -12.95
CA ALA A 61 14.41 0.24 -14.36
C ALA A 61 14.38 1.63 -15.02
N ARG A 62 13.71 2.61 -14.42
CA ARG A 62 13.56 3.99 -14.92
C ARG A 62 14.25 5.02 -14.03
N ALA A 63 15.00 4.57 -13.01
CA ALA A 63 15.70 5.45 -12.10
C ALA A 63 16.69 6.36 -12.86
N PRO A 64 16.74 7.67 -12.53
CA PRO A 64 17.56 8.62 -13.25
C PRO A 64 19.06 8.51 -12.95
N ASP A 65 19.42 7.84 -11.85
CA ASP A 65 20.79 7.70 -11.38
C ASP A 65 21.02 6.38 -10.65
N PRO A 66 22.29 5.92 -10.51
CA PRO A 66 22.62 4.65 -9.86
C PRO A 66 22.20 4.55 -8.40
N ASP A 67 22.23 5.64 -7.63
CA ASP A 67 21.89 5.63 -6.21
C ASP A 67 20.37 5.41 -6.04
N THR A 68 19.57 6.09 -6.84
CA THR A 68 18.12 5.90 -6.90
C THR A 68 17.77 4.47 -7.37
N LEU A 69 18.48 3.97 -8.40
CA LEU A 69 18.32 2.59 -8.87
C LEU A 69 18.60 1.59 -7.74
N GLY A 70 19.76 1.71 -7.07
CA GLY A 70 20.15 0.82 -5.98
C GLY A 70 19.11 0.80 -4.87
N ARG A 71 18.66 1.97 -4.43
CA ARG A 71 17.67 2.07 -3.36
C ARG A 71 16.30 1.46 -3.73
N LEU A 72 15.83 1.62 -4.96
CA LEU A 72 14.58 1.00 -5.41
C LEU A 72 14.70 -0.53 -5.55
N VAL A 73 15.88 -1.04 -5.92
CA VAL A 73 16.19 -2.48 -5.92
C VAL A 73 16.20 -3.03 -4.50
N ASP A 74 16.81 -2.30 -3.54
CA ASP A 74 16.80 -2.67 -2.13
C ASP A 74 15.37 -2.74 -1.58
N LEU A 75 14.50 -1.79 -1.97
CA LEU A 75 13.08 -1.81 -1.60
C LEU A 75 12.36 -3.03 -2.16
N ALA A 76 12.55 -3.34 -3.45
CA ALA A 76 11.96 -4.53 -4.05
C ALA A 76 12.45 -5.81 -3.33
N HIS A 77 13.74 -5.87 -2.99
CA HIS A 77 14.33 -6.99 -2.26
C HIS A 77 13.74 -7.12 -0.84
N ALA A 78 13.69 -6.02 -0.08
CA ALA A 78 13.14 -6.02 1.28
C ALA A 78 11.66 -6.42 1.29
N THR A 79 10.84 -5.86 0.39
CA THR A 79 9.43 -6.24 0.27
C THR A 79 9.26 -7.71 -0.06
N PHE A 80 10.07 -8.27 -0.97
CA PHE A 80 9.96 -9.68 -1.36
C PHE A 80 10.46 -10.66 -0.28
N HIS A 81 11.60 -10.38 0.35
CA HIS A 81 12.23 -11.31 1.27
C HIS A 81 11.83 -11.12 2.72
N GLU A 82 11.59 -9.90 3.16
CA GLU A 82 11.30 -9.57 4.55
C GLU A 82 9.80 -9.39 4.77
N GLU A 83 9.18 -8.45 4.07
CA GLU A 83 7.77 -8.10 4.28
C GLU A 83 6.82 -9.25 3.91
N LEU A 84 6.99 -9.88 2.74
CA LEU A 84 6.20 -11.06 2.37
C LEU A 84 6.42 -12.26 3.30
N SER A 85 7.62 -12.40 3.90
CA SER A 85 7.88 -13.45 4.88
C SER A 85 7.18 -13.16 6.22
N LEU A 86 7.17 -11.90 6.66
CA LEU A 86 6.39 -11.46 7.82
C LEU A 86 4.89 -11.65 7.59
N HIS A 87 4.39 -11.32 6.40
CA HIS A 87 2.99 -11.54 6.03
C HIS A 87 2.60 -13.01 6.07
N ARG A 88 3.45 -13.91 5.56
CA ARG A 88 3.23 -15.36 5.65
C ARG A 88 3.19 -15.86 7.09
N ALA A 89 4.15 -15.43 7.92
CA ALA A 89 4.17 -15.76 9.33
C ALA A 89 2.93 -15.24 10.05
N TYR A 90 2.52 -14.02 9.73
CA TYR A 90 1.34 -13.39 10.30
C TYR A 90 0.04 -14.09 9.84
N ALA A 91 -0.08 -14.43 8.56
CA ALA A 91 -1.21 -15.18 8.03
C ALA A 91 -1.38 -16.55 8.72
N ALA A 92 -0.26 -17.22 9.03
CA ALA A 92 -0.29 -18.50 9.76
C ALA A 92 -0.93 -18.38 11.16
N GLU A 93 -0.77 -17.24 11.85
CA GLU A 93 -1.42 -16.98 13.14
C GLU A 93 -2.96 -16.83 13.02
N PHE A 94 -3.45 -16.56 11.81
CA PHE A 94 -4.87 -16.55 11.47
C PHE A 94 -5.34 -17.85 10.80
N GLY A 95 -4.51 -18.91 10.83
CA GLY A 95 -4.84 -20.23 10.32
C GLY A 95 -4.74 -20.37 8.80
N LEU A 96 -4.04 -19.46 8.11
CA LEU A 96 -3.75 -19.54 6.68
C LEU A 96 -2.43 -20.29 6.46
N ALA A 97 -2.46 -21.35 5.67
CA ALA A 97 -1.26 -22.02 5.21
C ALA A 97 -0.71 -21.34 3.93
N GLN A 98 0.56 -21.58 3.60
CA GLN A 98 1.15 -21.05 2.36
C GLN A 98 0.35 -21.44 1.11
N VAL A 99 -0.17 -22.67 1.08
CA VAL A 99 -0.99 -23.17 -0.05
C VAL A 99 -2.29 -22.37 -0.23
N ASP A 100 -2.85 -21.81 0.84
CA ASP A 100 -4.05 -20.97 0.77
C ASP A 100 -3.73 -19.63 0.11
N LEU A 101 -2.57 -19.04 0.47
CA LEU A 101 -2.07 -17.80 -0.15
C LEU A 101 -1.70 -18.02 -1.63
N ASP A 102 -1.10 -19.16 -1.97
CA ASP A 102 -0.70 -19.49 -3.35
C ASP A 102 -1.90 -19.73 -4.29
N ARG A 103 -3.05 -20.12 -3.74
CA ARG A 103 -4.30 -20.38 -4.49
C ARG A 103 -5.26 -19.21 -4.45
N ALA A 104 -5.00 -18.22 -3.61
CA ALA A 104 -5.90 -17.10 -3.46
C ALA A 104 -5.99 -16.27 -4.74
N GLU A 105 -7.16 -15.73 -4.99
CA GLU A 105 -7.42 -14.83 -6.10
C GLU A 105 -7.60 -13.40 -5.58
N LYS A 106 -7.21 -12.43 -6.41
CA LYS A 106 -7.44 -11.03 -6.08
C LYS A 106 -8.92 -10.70 -6.11
N SER A 107 -9.37 -9.97 -5.09
CA SER A 107 -10.65 -9.27 -5.15
C SER A 107 -10.65 -8.24 -6.28
N SER A 108 -11.83 -7.76 -6.65
CA SER A 108 -11.95 -6.70 -7.65
C SER A 108 -11.23 -5.42 -7.23
N GLN A 109 -11.19 -5.11 -5.93
CA GLN A 109 -10.50 -3.94 -5.38
C GLN A 109 -8.97 -4.10 -5.48
N CYS A 110 -8.44 -5.27 -5.07
CA CYS A 110 -7.01 -5.56 -5.16
C CYS A 110 -6.55 -5.57 -6.63
N ALA A 111 -7.28 -6.24 -7.53
CA ALA A 111 -6.98 -6.27 -8.96
C ALA A 111 -7.00 -4.86 -9.56
N ALA A 112 -8.04 -4.07 -9.32
CA ALA A 112 -8.14 -2.71 -9.85
C ALA A 112 -6.98 -1.82 -9.39
N TYR A 113 -6.56 -1.95 -8.13
CA TYR A 113 -5.46 -1.16 -7.58
C TYR A 113 -4.12 -1.59 -8.19
N THR A 114 -3.80 -2.88 -8.18
CA THR A 114 -2.54 -3.37 -8.74
C THR A 114 -2.44 -3.15 -10.24
N ASP A 115 -3.53 -3.31 -10.99
CA ASP A 115 -3.58 -3.00 -12.43
C ASP A 115 -3.33 -1.52 -12.71
N PHE A 116 -3.90 -0.63 -11.89
CA PHE A 116 -3.63 0.81 -11.98
C PHE A 116 -2.15 1.10 -11.76
N LEU A 117 -1.54 0.56 -10.70
CA LEU A 117 -0.14 0.79 -10.36
C LEU A 117 0.80 0.25 -11.45
N LEU A 118 0.63 -0.99 -11.88
CA LEU A 118 1.49 -1.63 -12.87
C LEU A 118 1.34 -0.98 -14.26
N ARG A 119 0.12 -0.61 -14.66
CA ARG A 119 -0.11 0.15 -15.89
C ARG A 119 0.57 1.51 -15.82
N THR A 120 0.46 2.23 -14.71
CA THR A 120 1.15 3.51 -14.51
C THR A 120 2.66 3.32 -14.59
N ALA A 121 3.23 2.29 -13.94
CA ALA A 121 4.65 1.98 -14.03
C ALA A 121 5.10 1.65 -15.47
N ALA A 122 4.25 1.03 -16.27
CA ALA A 122 4.59 0.67 -17.65
C ALA A 122 4.51 1.85 -18.64
N THR A 123 3.59 2.81 -18.41
CA THR A 123 3.23 3.81 -19.43
C THR A 123 3.51 5.26 -19.05
N ALA A 124 3.55 5.59 -17.76
CA ALA A 124 3.74 6.95 -17.27
C ALA A 124 5.24 7.31 -17.10
N ASP A 125 5.55 8.56 -16.82
CA ASP A 125 6.93 8.96 -16.50
C ASP A 125 7.29 8.65 -15.02
N PHE A 126 8.57 8.82 -14.70
CA PHE A 126 9.11 8.44 -13.38
C PHE A 126 8.41 9.18 -12.22
N ALA A 127 8.17 10.49 -12.35
CA ALA A 127 7.51 11.27 -11.28
C ALA A 127 6.05 10.84 -11.07
N GLU A 128 5.33 10.53 -12.15
CA GLU A 128 3.94 10.07 -12.06
C GLU A 128 3.84 8.68 -11.40
N VAL A 129 4.79 7.77 -11.68
CA VAL A 129 4.88 6.48 -10.98
C VAL A 129 5.13 6.67 -9.49
N LEU A 130 6.07 7.56 -9.12
CA LEU A 130 6.34 7.88 -7.72
C LEU A 130 5.10 8.47 -7.02
N ALA A 131 4.35 9.33 -7.71
CA ALA A 131 3.10 9.87 -7.18
C ALA A 131 2.03 8.79 -6.97
N ALA A 132 1.95 7.79 -7.87
CA ALA A 132 1.01 6.68 -7.75
C ALA A 132 1.37 5.72 -6.62
N LEU A 133 2.65 5.44 -6.36
CA LEU A 133 3.08 4.53 -5.29
C LEU A 133 3.04 5.16 -3.88
N LEU A 134 3.13 6.49 -3.81
CA LEU A 134 3.31 7.21 -2.55
C LEU A 134 2.13 7.05 -1.56
N PRO A 135 0.85 6.98 -1.97
CA PRO A 135 -0.28 6.76 -1.05
C PRO A 135 -0.13 5.52 -0.17
N CYS A 136 0.34 4.40 -0.69
CA CYS A 136 0.59 3.19 0.09
C CYS A 136 1.64 3.46 1.19
N MET A 137 2.77 4.08 0.85
CA MET A 137 3.84 4.35 1.81
C MET A 137 3.44 5.40 2.84
N TRP A 138 2.99 6.57 2.38
CA TRP A 138 2.60 7.68 3.24
C TRP A 138 1.34 7.38 4.04
N GLY A 139 0.32 6.82 3.39
CA GLY A 139 -0.99 6.56 4.01
C GLY A 139 -0.87 5.58 5.18
N TYR A 140 -0.19 4.44 4.99
CA TYR A 140 0.00 3.47 6.07
C TYR A 140 0.88 4.01 7.20
N SER A 141 1.92 4.82 6.89
CA SER A 141 2.71 5.49 7.91
C SER A 141 1.86 6.44 8.76
N GLU A 142 1.02 7.27 8.13
CA GLU A 142 0.13 8.18 8.87
C GLU A 142 -0.96 7.44 9.65
N LEU A 143 -1.55 6.37 9.07
CA LEU A 143 -2.51 5.51 9.77
C LEU A 143 -1.88 4.88 11.01
N GLY A 144 -0.74 4.20 10.85
CA GLY A 144 -0.04 3.55 11.96
C GLY A 144 0.29 4.53 13.09
N ARG A 145 0.86 5.69 12.74
CA ARG A 145 1.21 6.75 13.71
C ARG A 145 -0.02 7.33 14.41
N ALA A 146 -1.10 7.59 13.67
CA ALA A 146 -2.33 8.12 14.26
C ALA A 146 -2.97 7.10 15.22
N LEU A 147 -3.02 5.83 14.85
CA LEU A 147 -3.56 4.77 15.69
C LEU A 147 -2.68 4.52 16.92
N ALA A 148 -1.36 4.47 16.77
CA ALA A 148 -0.44 4.32 17.91
C ALA A 148 -0.55 5.49 18.90
N ALA A 149 -0.70 6.72 18.42
CA ALA A 149 -0.89 7.91 19.25
C ALA A 149 -2.24 7.92 20.01
N ALA A 150 -3.28 7.31 19.42
CA ALA A 150 -4.59 7.17 20.07
C ALA A 150 -4.60 6.08 21.15
N GLY A 151 -3.67 5.11 21.10
CA GLY A 151 -3.54 4.01 22.03
C GLY A 151 -3.53 2.65 21.33
N LEU A 152 -2.77 1.70 21.87
CA LEU A 152 -2.65 0.36 21.29
C LEU A 152 -3.72 -0.58 21.83
N PRO A 153 -4.36 -1.41 21.00
CA PRO A 153 -5.36 -2.38 21.44
C PRO A 153 -4.75 -3.49 22.31
N ALA A 154 -5.61 -4.17 23.06
CA ALA A 154 -5.20 -5.33 23.87
C ALA A 154 -4.89 -6.57 23.01
N GLU A 155 -5.56 -6.71 21.84
CA GLU A 155 -5.34 -7.81 20.91
C GLU A 155 -3.91 -7.73 20.30
N PRO A 156 -3.02 -8.71 20.57
CA PRO A 156 -1.60 -8.58 20.23
C PRO A 156 -1.34 -8.51 18.72
N ARG A 157 -2.21 -9.14 17.90
CA ARG A 157 -2.07 -9.18 16.44
C ARG A 157 -2.35 -7.81 15.84
N TYR A 158 -3.43 -7.13 16.26
CA TYR A 158 -3.74 -5.77 15.79
C TYR A 158 -2.76 -4.74 16.31
N ARG A 159 -2.31 -4.90 17.57
CA ARG A 159 -1.23 -4.08 18.12
C ARG A 159 0.02 -4.14 17.25
N ARG A 160 0.50 -5.35 16.90
CA ARG A 160 1.68 -5.54 16.05
C ARG A 160 1.49 -4.91 14.68
N TRP A 161 0.30 -5.03 14.07
CA TRP A 161 -0.02 -4.37 12.81
C TRP A 161 0.16 -2.85 12.90
N ILE A 162 -0.39 -2.22 13.94
CA ILE A 162 -0.24 -0.78 14.18
C ILE A 162 1.23 -0.41 14.40
N GLU A 163 1.94 -1.17 15.24
CA GLU A 163 3.37 -0.93 15.55
C GLU A 163 4.24 -1.03 14.29
N THR A 164 3.94 -1.96 13.38
CA THR A 164 4.67 -2.10 12.10
C THR A 164 4.59 -0.84 11.26
N TYR A 165 3.41 -0.26 11.10
CA TYR A 165 3.25 0.95 10.28
C TYR A 165 3.55 2.26 11.03
N ALA A 166 3.59 2.22 12.36
CA ALA A 166 4.06 3.33 13.19
C ALA A 166 5.59 3.37 13.34
N ASP A 167 6.29 2.36 12.86
CA ASP A 167 7.74 2.22 13.00
C ASP A 167 8.49 3.41 12.38
N PRO A 168 9.50 3.98 13.07
CA PRO A 168 10.31 5.08 12.56
C PRO A 168 11.02 4.77 11.24
N ASP A 169 11.44 3.52 11.01
CA ASP A 169 12.10 3.11 9.76
C ASP A 169 11.12 3.10 8.60
N PHE A 170 9.88 2.65 8.81
CA PHE A 170 8.82 2.74 7.80
C PHE A 170 8.47 4.21 7.49
N THR A 171 8.39 5.06 8.52
CA THR A 171 8.17 6.51 8.36
C THR A 171 9.32 7.16 7.57
N ALA A 172 10.57 6.79 7.85
CA ALA A 172 11.74 7.29 7.11
C ALA A 172 11.72 6.84 5.64
N LEU A 173 11.24 5.63 5.37
CA LEU A 173 11.07 5.11 4.02
C LEU A 173 10.00 5.88 3.24
N ALA A 174 8.86 6.13 3.83
CA ALA A 174 7.80 6.96 3.25
C ALA A 174 8.30 8.39 2.94
N ALA A 175 9.07 8.98 3.87
CA ALA A 175 9.68 10.28 3.68
C ALA A 175 10.73 10.29 2.54
N TRP A 176 11.51 9.22 2.38
CA TRP A 176 12.44 9.08 1.27
C TRP A 176 11.70 9.01 -0.08
N CYS A 177 10.62 8.25 -0.19
CA CYS A 177 9.78 8.21 -1.38
C CYS A 177 9.21 9.59 -1.73
N ALA A 178 8.74 10.34 -0.73
CA ALA A 178 8.24 11.70 -0.91
C ALA A 178 9.34 12.65 -1.42
N ALA A 179 10.53 12.61 -0.82
CA ALA A 179 11.66 13.42 -1.26
C ALA A 179 12.13 13.03 -2.68
N LEU A 180 12.05 11.76 -3.05
CA LEU A 180 12.36 11.30 -4.40
C LEU A 180 11.35 11.87 -5.41
N LEU A 181 10.06 11.86 -5.08
CA LEU A 181 9.02 12.49 -5.90
C LEU A 181 9.30 14.00 -6.07
N ASP A 182 9.64 14.71 -5.00
CA ASP A 182 9.94 16.15 -5.07
C ASP A 182 11.12 16.44 -6.01
N ARG A 183 12.18 15.64 -5.96
CA ARG A 183 13.32 15.76 -6.89
C ARG A 183 12.93 15.45 -8.33
N ALA A 184 12.13 14.38 -8.54
CA ALA A 184 11.69 13.97 -9.88
C ALA A 184 10.70 14.97 -10.50
N ALA A 185 9.98 15.73 -9.67
CA ALA A 185 9.01 16.72 -10.10
C ALA A 185 9.62 18.12 -10.31
N ASP A 186 10.87 18.32 -9.91
CA ASP A 186 11.53 19.63 -10.05
C ASP A 186 11.63 20.03 -11.53
N GLY A 187 11.19 21.25 -11.83
CA GLY A 187 11.20 21.78 -13.20
C GLY A 187 10.18 21.17 -14.16
N LEU A 188 9.31 20.26 -13.72
CA LEU A 188 8.28 19.69 -14.59
C LEU A 188 7.22 20.74 -14.98
N PRO A 189 6.72 20.70 -16.24
CA PRO A 189 5.64 21.57 -16.68
C PRO A 189 4.33 21.26 -15.93
N ALA A 190 3.44 22.26 -15.83
CA ALA A 190 2.20 22.18 -15.08
C ALA A 190 1.31 20.96 -15.46
N ALA A 191 1.28 20.59 -16.75
CA ALA A 191 0.54 19.42 -17.20
C ALA A 191 1.06 18.10 -16.61
N ARG A 192 2.38 17.97 -16.41
CA ARG A 192 3.00 16.77 -15.79
C ARG A 192 2.78 16.75 -14.28
N LEU A 193 2.84 17.91 -13.62
CA LEU A 193 2.50 18.03 -12.21
C LEU A 193 1.01 17.67 -11.97
N ALA A 194 0.11 18.06 -12.87
CA ALA A 194 -1.30 17.67 -12.80
C ALA A 194 -1.50 16.15 -13.01
N ALA A 195 -0.71 15.51 -13.88
CA ALA A 195 -0.73 14.06 -14.03
C ALA A 195 -0.29 13.34 -12.74
N CYS A 196 0.79 13.81 -12.09
CA CYS A 196 1.22 13.29 -10.78
C CYS A 196 0.11 13.44 -9.72
N GLU A 197 -0.54 14.60 -9.65
CA GLU A 197 -1.66 14.83 -8.74
C GLU A 197 -2.82 13.85 -9.01
N GLN A 198 -3.20 13.67 -10.27
CA GLN A 198 -4.26 12.74 -10.65
C GLN A 198 -3.89 11.29 -10.31
N ALA A 199 -2.64 10.89 -10.52
CA ALA A 199 -2.16 9.55 -10.18
C ALA A 199 -2.23 9.31 -8.67
N PHE A 200 -1.75 10.25 -7.86
CA PHE A 200 -1.83 10.22 -6.39
C PHE A 200 -3.27 10.11 -5.89
N LEU A 201 -4.17 10.97 -6.38
CA LEU A 201 -5.58 10.96 -5.97
C LEU A 201 -6.32 9.69 -6.42
N THR A 202 -5.91 9.10 -7.55
CA THR A 202 -6.46 7.82 -8.01
C THR A 202 -6.01 6.69 -7.10
N SER A 203 -4.74 6.63 -6.76
CA SER A 203 -4.20 5.67 -5.81
C SER A 203 -4.88 5.76 -4.44
N LEU A 204 -5.08 6.97 -3.90
CA LEU A 204 -5.82 7.17 -2.64
C LEU A 204 -7.27 6.63 -2.67
N ARG A 205 -7.95 6.71 -3.83
CA ARG A 205 -9.28 6.09 -3.95
C ARG A 205 -9.21 4.57 -3.89
N HIS A 206 -8.17 3.99 -4.48
CA HIS A 206 -7.92 2.56 -4.37
C HIS A 206 -7.54 2.13 -2.95
N GLU A 207 -6.72 2.92 -2.23
CA GLU A 207 -6.42 2.68 -0.81
C GLU A 207 -7.69 2.58 0.04
N LEU A 208 -8.59 3.54 -0.12
CA LEU A 208 -9.85 3.52 0.62
C LEU A 208 -10.73 2.32 0.24
N ALA A 209 -10.82 1.99 -1.06
CA ALA A 209 -11.59 0.84 -1.52
C ALA A 209 -10.96 -0.50 -1.09
N PHE A 210 -9.66 -0.54 -0.85
CA PHE A 210 -8.96 -1.75 -0.43
C PHE A 210 -9.39 -2.22 0.97
N TRP A 211 -9.83 -1.32 1.85
CA TRP A 211 -10.38 -1.69 3.15
C TRP A 211 -11.69 -2.49 3.06
N ASP A 212 -12.37 -2.44 1.92
CA ASP A 212 -13.55 -3.25 1.59
C ASP A 212 -13.21 -4.51 0.78
N ALA A 213 -11.89 -4.79 0.55
CA ALA A 213 -11.47 -5.97 -0.17
C ALA A 213 -11.83 -7.24 0.62
N GLU A 214 -12.63 -8.10 0.00
CA GLU A 214 -13.00 -9.41 0.51
C GLU A 214 -12.48 -10.49 -0.43
N GLU A 215 -12.22 -11.69 0.11
CA GLU A 215 -11.93 -12.83 -0.75
C GLU A 215 -13.12 -13.05 -1.72
N PRO A 216 -12.85 -13.36 -3.02
CA PRO A 216 -13.90 -13.79 -3.91
C PRO A 216 -14.62 -14.97 -3.26
N GLY A 217 -15.93 -14.85 -3.07
CA GLY A 217 -16.73 -15.97 -2.58
C GLY A 217 -16.55 -17.19 -3.50
N PRO A 218 -16.84 -18.41 -3.03
CA PRO A 218 -16.79 -19.58 -3.88
C PRO A 218 -17.59 -19.29 -5.15
N GLN A 219 -16.96 -19.44 -6.31
CA GLN A 219 -17.63 -19.23 -7.58
C GLN A 219 -18.82 -20.20 -7.63
N GLU A 220 -20.03 -19.65 -7.66
CA GLU A 220 -21.24 -20.43 -8.00
C GLU A 220 -21.11 -20.88 -9.46
N GLY A 221 -20.42 -21.96 -9.69
CA GLY A 221 -20.18 -22.45 -11.03
C GLY A 221 -19.38 -23.73 -11.04
N GLU A 222 -20.07 -24.82 -10.72
CA GLU A 222 -19.93 -26.14 -11.35
C GLU A 222 -20.95 -27.10 -10.76
N ALA A 223 -22.22 -26.69 -10.85
CA ALA A 223 -23.32 -27.64 -10.83
C ALA A 223 -23.83 -27.75 -12.27
N LEU A 224 -23.03 -28.32 -13.17
CA LEU A 224 -23.49 -28.81 -14.46
C LEU A 224 -22.87 -30.17 -14.76
N GLY A 225 -23.73 -31.21 -14.60
CA GLY A 225 -23.67 -32.45 -15.32
C GLY A 225 -23.20 -33.66 -14.58
#